data_0dbc70c3934a1f0604167bb2737f3605
#
_entry.id   0dbc70c3934a1f0604167bb2737f3605
#
_cell.length_a   1.000
_cell.length_b   1.000
_cell.length_c   1.000
_cell.angle_alpha   90.00
_cell.angle_beta   90.00
_cell.angle_gamma   90.00
#
_symmetry.space_group_name_H-M   'P 1'
#
loop_
_entity.id
_entity.type
_entity.pdbx_description
1 polymer ?
#
loop_
_entity_poly.entity_id
_entity_poly.type
_entity_poly.pdbx_seq_one_letter_code
_entity_poly.pdbx_strand_id
1 'polypeptide(L)'
;METMYRKYYTSEILEKIKSFGFNGECESHYIDVEDYNDLWDNMGKEKWEKIPTPKQFFEWLIDQYEYYISIIPEDDYKHGVVFRYNIYKRDYDDHFNLKLSKTDFLTHNEAVENAVYDLLTNTNN
;
A
#
# COMPACT_ATOMS: atom_id res chain seq x y z
N MET A 1 13.15 -16.99 -1.41
CA MET A 1 13.88 -15.72 -1.41
C MET A 1 12.91 -14.54 -1.43
N GLU A 2 13.17 -13.58 -0.60
CA GLU A 2 12.32 -12.41 -0.54
C GLU A 2 12.68 -11.42 -1.66
N THR A 3 11.67 -10.88 -2.32
CA THR A 3 11.90 -9.96 -3.41
C THR A 3 12.02 -8.52 -2.89
N MET A 4 12.76 -7.69 -3.61
CA MET A 4 12.99 -6.31 -3.21
C MET A 4 11.71 -5.50 -3.11
N TYR A 5 10.78 -5.70 -4.05
CA TYR A 5 9.55 -4.91 -4.06
C TYR A 5 8.60 -5.29 -2.93
N ARG A 6 8.82 -6.43 -2.27
CA ARG A 6 8.02 -6.83 -1.12
C ARG A 6 8.41 -6.15 0.17
N LYS A 7 9.38 -5.25 0.11
CA LYS A 7 9.78 -4.48 1.28
C LYS A 7 8.60 -3.71 1.89
N TYR A 8 7.72 -3.21 1.06
CA TYR A 8 6.56 -2.41 1.51
C TYR A 8 5.24 -3.11 1.28
N TYR A 9 5.14 -3.89 0.22
CA TYR A 9 3.87 -4.47 -0.21
C TYR A 9 4.06 -5.89 -0.70
N THR A 10 2.97 -6.66 -0.66
CA THR A 10 2.94 -7.93 -1.36
C THR A 10 2.81 -7.67 -2.86
N SER A 11 3.09 -8.70 -3.64
CA SER A 11 2.95 -8.60 -5.11
C SER A 11 1.53 -8.23 -5.52
N GLU A 12 0.56 -8.80 -4.83
CA GLU A 12 -0.86 -8.53 -5.11
C GLU A 12 -1.21 -7.07 -4.87
N ILE A 13 -0.74 -6.52 -3.77
CA ILE A 13 -0.99 -5.11 -3.45
C ILE A 13 -0.31 -4.21 -4.47
N LEU A 14 0.91 -4.53 -4.85
CA LEU A 14 1.65 -3.74 -5.83
C LEU A 14 0.92 -3.70 -7.17
N GLU A 15 0.39 -4.85 -7.61
CA GLU A 15 -0.41 -4.91 -8.83
C GLU A 15 -1.65 -4.01 -8.72
N LYS A 16 -2.28 -4.00 -7.57
CA LYS A 16 -3.45 -3.15 -7.36
C LYS A 16 -3.10 -1.67 -7.39
N ILE A 17 -1.95 -1.30 -6.83
CA ILE A 17 -1.47 0.09 -6.87
C ILE A 17 -1.28 0.53 -8.31
N LYS A 18 -0.67 -0.30 -9.13
CA LYS A 18 -0.47 -0.01 -10.54
C LYS A 18 -1.79 0.11 -11.27
N SER A 19 -2.69 -0.83 -11.04
CA SER A 19 -4.01 -0.83 -11.69
C SER A 19 -4.86 0.36 -11.29
N PHE A 20 -4.63 0.89 -10.10
CA PHE A 20 -5.32 2.07 -9.61
C PHE A 20 -4.88 3.34 -10.34
N GLY A 21 -3.74 3.28 -11.03
CA GLY A 21 -3.25 4.40 -11.82
C GLY A 21 -2.22 5.26 -11.12
N PHE A 22 -1.52 4.69 -10.16
CA PHE A 22 -0.50 5.46 -9.42
C PHE A 22 0.55 6.04 -10.37
N ASN A 23 0.79 7.35 -10.26
CA ASN A 23 1.78 8.06 -11.06
C ASN A 23 2.56 9.07 -10.25
N GLY A 24 2.60 8.89 -8.92
CA GLY A 24 3.28 9.82 -8.03
C GLY A 24 4.77 9.52 -7.87
N GLU A 25 5.37 10.16 -6.88
CA GLU A 25 6.77 9.93 -6.54
C GLU A 25 6.95 8.53 -5.98
N CYS A 26 8.07 7.92 -6.32
CA CYS A 26 8.33 6.55 -5.90
C CYS A 26 9.81 6.24 -5.94
N GLU A 27 10.17 5.18 -5.23
CA GLU A 27 11.50 4.62 -5.34
C GLU A 27 11.54 3.67 -6.52
N SER A 28 12.73 3.46 -7.06
CA SER A 28 12.93 2.43 -8.09
C SER A 28 13.61 1.24 -7.44
N HIS A 29 13.00 0.09 -7.59
CA HIS A 29 13.53 -1.15 -7.04
C HIS A 29 13.75 -2.16 -8.14
N TYR A 30 14.81 -2.93 -7.99
CA TYR A 30 15.06 -4.04 -8.90
C TYR A 30 13.98 -5.10 -8.68
N ILE A 31 13.37 -5.52 -9.78
CA ILE A 31 12.37 -6.58 -9.72
C ILE A 31 13.09 -7.91 -9.65
N ASP A 32 12.92 -8.59 -8.51
CA ASP A 32 13.50 -9.90 -8.32
C ASP A 32 12.62 -10.91 -9.03
N VAL A 33 13.19 -11.64 -9.97
CA VAL A 33 12.44 -12.64 -10.73
C VAL A 33 12.59 -14.00 -10.05
N GLU A 34 11.49 -14.70 -9.90
CA GLU A 34 11.46 -16.00 -9.24
C GLU A 34 12.02 -17.09 -10.18
N ASP A 35 11.80 -16.90 -11.45
CA ASP A 35 12.24 -17.85 -12.47
C ASP A 35 13.48 -17.33 -13.15
N TYR A 36 14.54 -18.10 -13.09
CA TYR A 36 15.78 -17.76 -13.75
C TYR A 36 15.61 -17.56 -15.26
N ASN A 37 14.70 -18.28 -15.85
CA ASN A 37 14.38 -18.12 -17.27
C ASN A 37 13.78 -16.76 -17.56
N ASP A 38 12.96 -16.25 -16.64
CA ASP A 38 12.40 -14.91 -16.79
C ASP A 38 13.49 -13.86 -16.78
N LEU A 39 14.52 -14.07 -15.97
CA LEU A 39 15.65 -13.16 -15.92
C LEU A 39 16.37 -13.11 -17.27
N TRP A 40 16.61 -14.27 -17.86
CA TRP A 40 17.27 -14.36 -19.16
C TRP A 40 16.41 -13.79 -20.27
N ASP A 41 15.14 -14.12 -20.28
CA ASP A 41 14.20 -13.64 -21.29
C ASP A 41 14.08 -12.13 -21.27
N ASN A 42 14.34 -11.54 -20.13
CA ASN A 42 14.25 -10.10 -19.94
C ASN A 42 15.60 -9.39 -19.91
N MET A 43 16.67 -10.09 -20.22
CA MET A 43 17.99 -9.47 -20.25
C MET A 43 17.99 -8.30 -21.25
N GLY A 44 18.56 -7.19 -20.80
CA GLY A 44 18.58 -5.98 -21.59
C GLY A 44 17.32 -5.13 -21.46
N LYS A 45 16.29 -5.65 -20.84
CA LYS A 45 15.10 -4.88 -20.52
C LYS A 45 15.26 -4.27 -19.14
N GLU A 46 14.49 -3.23 -18.90
CA GLU A 46 14.51 -2.62 -17.58
C GLU A 46 13.90 -3.55 -16.54
N LYS A 47 14.67 -3.81 -15.51
CA LYS A 47 14.26 -4.67 -14.40
C LYS A 47 13.85 -3.88 -13.19
N TRP A 48 13.83 -2.56 -13.32
CA TRP A 48 13.45 -1.69 -12.22
C TRP A 48 11.99 -1.37 -12.31
N GLU A 49 11.34 -1.38 -11.18
CA GLU A 49 9.96 -1.01 -11.08
C GLU A 49 9.83 0.15 -10.13
N LYS A 50 8.95 1.07 -10.47
CA LYS A 50 8.71 2.22 -9.62
C LYS A 50 7.72 1.85 -8.53
N ILE A 51 8.23 1.80 -7.31
CA ILE A 51 7.47 1.36 -6.15
C ILE A 51 7.45 2.49 -5.13
N PRO A 52 6.28 3.02 -4.79
CA PRO A 52 6.21 4.08 -3.79
C PRO A 52 6.43 3.52 -2.40
N THR A 53 7.05 4.30 -1.52
CA THR A 53 7.00 3.99 -0.10
C THR A 53 5.55 4.19 0.37
N PRO A 54 5.15 3.62 1.50
CA PRO A 54 3.83 3.89 2.04
C PRO A 54 3.55 5.38 2.21
N LYS A 55 4.54 6.14 2.66
CA LYS A 55 4.40 7.58 2.81
C LYS A 55 4.13 8.26 1.48
N GLN A 56 4.88 7.90 0.44
CA GLN A 56 4.71 8.47 -0.89
C GLN A 56 3.32 8.14 -1.45
N PHE A 57 2.89 6.90 -1.27
CA PHE A 57 1.59 6.48 -1.75
C PHE A 57 0.47 7.18 -1.00
N PHE A 58 0.59 7.30 0.32
CA PHE A 58 -0.41 7.98 1.14
C PHE A 58 -0.51 9.46 0.76
N GLU A 59 0.61 10.13 0.56
CA GLU A 59 0.62 11.53 0.12
C GLU A 59 -0.03 11.70 -1.25
N TRP A 60 0.24 10.79 -2.15
CA TRP A 60 -0.38 10.80 -3.48
C TRP A 60 -1.90 10.62 -3.39
N LEU A 61 -2.36 9.73 -2.52
CA LEU A 61 -3.80 9.51 -2.31
C LEU A 61 -4.49 10.77 -1.79
N ILE A 62 -3.83 11.48 -0.89
CA ILE A 62 -4.34 12.76 -0.38
C ILE A 62 -4.47 13.75 -1.52
N ASP A 63 -3.42 13.92 -2.30
CA ASP A 63 -3.37 14.92 -3.36
C ASP A 63 -4.34 14.65 -4.49
N GLN A 64 -4.51 13.38 -4.85
CA GLN A 64 -5.31 13.03 -6.03
C GLN A 64 -6.77 12.71 -5.70
N TYR A 65 -7.03 12.15 -4.53
CA TYR A 65 -8.35 11.64 -4.19
C TYR A 65 -8.89 12.11 -2.86
N GLU A 66 -8.06 12.78 -2.07
CA GLU A 66 -8.40 13.19 -0.71
C GLU A 66 -8.77 12.01 0.20
N TYR A 67 -8.08 10.89 0.00
CA TYR A 67 -8.11 9.76 0.92
C TYR A 67 -7.01 9.93 1.96
N TYR A 68 -7.37 9.77 3.22
CA TYR A 68 -6.46 9.90 4.34
C TYR A 68 -6.43 8.58 5.10
N ILE A 69 -5.25 8.00 5.23
CA ILE A 69 -5.07 6.73 5.93
C ILE A 69 -4.31 6.99 7.21
N SER A 70 -4.85 6.54 8.32
CA SER A 70 -4.20 6.63 9.63
C SER A 70 -3.96 5.24 10.17
N ILE A 71 -2.78 5.00 10.71
CA ILE A 71 -2.45 3.76 11.40
C ILE A 71 -2.26 4.11 12.86
N ILE A 72 -3.07 3.51 13.72
CA ILE A 72 -3.16 3.88 15.13
C ILE A 72 -2.87 2.69 16.01
N PRO A 73 -1.93 2.82 16.97
CA PRO A 73 -1.73 1.76 17.95
C PRO A 73 -2.84 1.76 18.97
N GLU A 74 -3.23 0.57 19.40
CA GLU A 74 -4.26 0.39 20.42
C GLU A 74 -3.81 -0.65 21.42
N ASP A 75 -4.22 -0.49 22.68
CA ASP A 75 -3.98 -1.51 23.68
C ASP A 75 -4.90 -2.69 23.42
N ASP A 76 -4.31 -3.87 23.44
CA ASP A 76 -5.08 -5.09 23.35
C ASP A 76 -4.80 -5.96 24.56
N TYR A 77 -5.86 -6.35 25.21
CA TYR A 77 -5.83 -7.15 26.41
C TYR A 77 -5.03 -8.45 26.25
N LYS A 78 -5.12 -9.08 25.07
CA LYS A 78 -4.47 -10.36 24.80
C LYS A 78 -3.07 -10.24 24.23
N HIS A 79 -2.85 -9.25 23.37
CA HIS A 79 -1.65 -9.18 22.55
C HIS A 79 -0.73 -8.02 22.86
N GLY A 80 -1.11 -7.18 23.85
CA GLY A 80 -0.36 -6.00 24.20
C GLY A 80 -0.73 -4.81 23.33
N VAL A 81 -0.08 -4.67 22.19
CA VAL A 81 -0.38 -3.58 21.25
C VAL A 81 -0.81 -4.17 19.93
N VAL A 82 -1.92 -3.69 19.43
CA VAL A 82 -2.37 -4.00 18.07
C VAL A 82 -2.54 -2.70 17.33
N PHE A 83 -2.72 -2.78 16.04
CA PHE A 83 -2.84 -1.58 15.20
C PHE A 83 -4.17 -1.57 14.50
N ARG A 84 -4.70 -0.37 14.37
CA ARG A 84 -5.95 -0.10 13.65
C ARG A 84 -5.61 0.77 12.45
N TYR A 85 -6.27 0.55 11.32
CA TYR A 85 -6.26 1.56 10.29
C TYR A 85 -7.62 2.23 10.20
N ASN A 86 -7.62 3.50 9.86
CA ASN A 86 -8.81 4.26 9.51
C ASN A 86 -8.57 4.89 8.17
N ILE A 87 -9.56 4.80 7.28
CA ILE A 87 -9.50 5.43 5.97
C ILE A 87 -10.63 6.45 5.90
N TYR A 88 -10.26 7.69 5.68
CA TYR A 88 -11.19 8.81 5.58
C TYR A 88 -11.19 9.35 4.16
N LYS A 89 -12.33 9.86 3.74
CA LYS A 89 -12.46 10.56 2.47
C LYS A 89 -13.04 11.95 2.77
N ARG A 90 -12.42 12.97 2.20
CA ARG A 90 -12.93 14.33 2.33
C ARG A 90 -13.94 14.57 1.21
N ASP A 91 -15.10 15.12 1.55
CA ASP A 91 -16.17 15.39 0.57
C ASP A 91 -16.19 16.87 0.15
N TYR A 92 -17.17 17.24 -0.62
CA TYR A 92 -17.30 18.60 -1.17
C TYR A 92 -17.48 19.67 -0.11
N ASP A 93 -18.02 19.29 1.03
CA ASP A 93 -18.29 20.23 2.12
C ASP A 93 -17.13 20.27 3.11
N ASP A 94 -15.98 19.74 2.74
CA ASP A 94 -14.78 19.65 3.58
C ASP A 94 -14.98 18.80 4.83
N HIS A 95 -15.90 17.85 4.76
CA HIS A 95 -16.11 16.92 5.85
C HIS A 95 -15.30 15.65 5.66
N PHE A 96 -14.65 15.23 6.72
CA PHE A 96 -14.01 13.93 6.76
C PHE A 96 -15.05 12.86 7.05
N ASN A 97 -15.11 11.88 6.17
CA ASN A 97 -16.02 10.75 6.35
C ASN A 97 -15.20 9.49 6.50
N LEU A 98 -15.40 8.79 7.61
CA LEU A 98 -14.75 7.50 7.83
C LEU A 98 -15.36 6.48 6.86
N LYS A 99 -14.53 5.92 6.00
CA LYS A 99 -14.99 4.94 5.00
C LYS A 99 -14.72 3.52 5.41
N LEU A 100 -13.55 3.27 5.98
CA LEU A 100 -13.15 1.94 6.41
C LEU A 100 -12.37 2.05 7.70
N SER A 101 -12.51 1.04 8.55
CA SER A 101 -11.74 0.93 9.77
C SER A 101 -11.65 -0.53 10.16
N LYS A 102 -10.44 -1.00 10.44
CA LYS A 102 -10.22 -2.35 10.93
C LYS A 102 -9.11 -2.33 11.97
N THR A 103 -9.19 -3.25 12.90
CA THR A 103 -8.23 -3.35 13.98
C THR A 103 -7.69 -4.78 14.11
N ASP A 104 -6.90 -5.00 15.13
CA ASP A 104 -6.34 -6.31 15.51
C ASP A 104 -5.18 -6.77 14.62
N PHE A 105 -4.54 -5.83 13.93
CA PHE A 105 -3.31 -6.15 13.21
C PHE A 105 -2.15 -6.17 14.19
N LEU A 106 -1.32 -7.19 14.11
CA LEU A 106 -0.24 -7.38 15.08
C LEU A 106 0.97 -6.48 14.83
N THR A 107 1.13 -5.99 13.62
CA THR A 107 2.22 -5.07 13.29
C THR A 107 1.70 -3.87 12.54
N HIS A 108 2.45 -2.77 12.64
CA HIS A 108 2.16 -1.57 11.89
C HIS A 108 2.13 -1.87 10.37
N ASN A 109 3.09 -2.63 9.92
CA ASN A 109 3.22 -2.95 8.50
C ASN A 109 2.02 -3.76 7.98
N GLU A 110 1.54 -4.68 8.79
CA GLU A 110 0.36 -5.48 8.45
C GLU A 110 -0.87 -4.58 8.31
N ALA A 111 -1.02 -3.60 9.20
CA ALA A 111 -2.11 -2.65 9.12
C ALA A 111 -2.00 -1.79 7.86
N VAL A 112 -0.80 -1.34 7.51
CA VAL A 112 -0.56 -0.57 6.29
C VAL A 112 -0.95 -1.38 5.05
N GLU A 113 -0.48 -2.61 4.96
CA GLU A 113 -0.78 -3.47 3.81
C GLU A 113 -2.27 -3.70 3.65
N ASN A 114 -2.95 -3.97 4.76
CA ASN A 114 -4.39 -4.21 4.72
C ASN A 114 -5.17 -2.94 4.41
N ALA A 115 -4.71 -1.79 4.89
CA ALA A 115 -5.34 -0.52 4.57
C ALA A 115 -5.27 -0.25 3.06
N VAL A 116 -4.10 -0.43 2.48
CA VAL A 116 -3.92 -0.23 1.04
C VAL A 116 -4.75 -1.22 0.24
N TYR A 117 -4.71 -2.49 0.62
CA TYR A 117 -5.48 -3.53 -0.06
C TYR A 117 -6.98 -3.22 -0.03
N ASP A 118 -7.50 -2.89 1.15
CA ASP A 118 -8.93 -2.66 1.32
C ASP A 118 -9.37 -1.39 0.60
N LEU A 119 -8.56 -0.35 0.62
CA LEU A 119 -8.86 0.87 -0.11
C LEU A 119 -8.96 0.59 -1.60
N LEU A 120 -7.96 -0.07 -2.16
CA LEU A 120 -7.91 -0.35 -3.60
C LEU A 120 -8.99 -1.34 -4.04
N THR A 121 -9.41 -2.21 -3.14
CA THR A 121 -10.46 -3.19 -3.44
C THR A 121 -11.84 -2.58 -3.38
N ASN A 122 -12.06 -1.66 -2.45
CA ASN A 122 -13.38 -1.09 -2.20
C ASN A 122 -13.67 0.19 -2.96
N THR A 123 -12.67 0.80 -3.55
CA THR A 123 -12.88 1.99 -4.39
C THR A 123 -12.86 1.56 -5.84
N ASN A 124 -13.98 1.29 -6.38
CA ASN A 124 -14.08 0.90 -7.78
C ASN A 124 -13.96 2.13 -8.67
N ASN A 125 -12.83 2.25 -9.27
CA ASN A 125 -12.60 3.30 -10.24
C ASN A 125 -12.33 2.73 -11.61
#